data_5bf8894423a0e7415559cbc6d32b1c01
#
_entry.id   5bf8894423a0e7415559cbc6d32b1c01
#
_cell.length_a   1.000
_cell.length_b   1.000
_cell.length_c   1.000
_cell.angle_alpha   90.00
_cell.angle_beta   90.00
_cell.angle_gamma   90.00
#
_symmetry.space_group_name_H-M   'P 1'
#
loop_
_entity.id
_entity.type
_entity.pdbx_description
1 polymer ?
#
loop_
_entity_poly.entity_id
_entity_poly.type
_entity_poly.pdbx_seq_one_letter_code
_entity_poly.pdbx_strand_id
1 'polypeptide(L)'
;MDSRGVREGMGANGGCKGDLRAVECKTMAEGTGLRPIVVELRMPFLPEAGGNGVPGMLDPRMVDGHAYVEALTREVLASASDYADCQVRAVALTGGMAAHVADDALGALLRDVRQNFNLAPGAEIALRARPGMVAAASVDAFRIGHVSRIVMDYATSSLKEWRALGRVLDPGAMDVTRMVLGALSECGHGVRLAGREADLAFELLVGIPGQTPTSARESVEAAFAYGASEVRLGDCRPAANLAVPASATACTPSAEEAEQVRAAMQEALAAAGFAEYFPGCWALPGHESPYEVLVAAGTTETLGFGLGARTLFDGVEARNTSDLFTYLHFSDDPEKCVAAVHRVG
;
A
#
# COMPACT_ATOMS: atom_id res chain seq x y z
N MET A 1 3.51 -35.81 -51.68
CA MET A 1 4.95 -35.71 -51.52
C MET A 1 5.18 -34.64 -50.49
N ASP A 2 5.21 -35.06 -49.38
CA ASP A 2 5.85 -34.97 -48.11
C ASP A 2 6.35 -33.57 -47.75
N SER A 3 5.63 -32.91 -46.83
CA SER A 3 6.03 -31.70 -46.12
C SER A 3 6.00 -31.98 -44.65
N ARG A 4 7.15 -32.33 -44.07
CA ARG A 4 7.31 -32.47 -42.61
C ARG A 4 7.60 -31.12 -41.98
N GLY A 5 6.74 -30.73 -41.04
CA GLY A 5 6.87 -29.53 -40.25
C GLY A 5 7.95 -29.65 -39.19
N VAL A 6 8.63 -28.56 -39.03
CA VAL A 6 9.54 -28.28 -37.90
C VAL A 6 8.70 -27.73 -36.77
N ARG A 7 8.68 -28.40 -35.62
CA ARG A 7 8.18 -27.88 -34.34
C ARG A 7 9.37 -27.24 -33.64
N GLU A 8 9.35 -25.92 -33.55
CA GLU A 8 10.22 -25.21 -32.62
C GLU A 8 9.59 -25.18 -31.22
N GLY A 9 10.41 -25.57 -30.27
CA GLY A 9 10.01 -25.68 -28.88
C GLY A 9 9.89 -24.30 -28.22
N MET A 10 8.72 -24.03 -27.64
CA MET A 10 8.56 -22.97 -26.67
C MET A 10 9.25 -23.38 -25.37
N GLY A 11 10.32 -22.69 -25.03
CA GLY A 11 11.02 -22.81 -23.77
C GLY A 11 10.09 -22.45 -22.61
N ALA A 12 9.93 -23.39 -21.68
CA ALA A 12 9.22 -23.18 -20.44
C ALA A 12 10.00 -22.21 -19.56
N ASN A 13 9.44 -21.04 -19.32
CA ASN A 13 9.85 -20.16 -18.22
C ASN A 13 9.52 -20.84 -16.91
N GLY A 14 10.53 -21.46 -16.29
CA GLY A 14 10.49 -21.98 -14.92
C GLY A 14 10.58 -20.83 -13.92
N GLY A 15 9.52 -20.04 -13.78
CA GLY A 15 9.39 -19.04 -12.70
C GLY A 15 8.95 -19.72 -11.42
N CYS A 16 9.59 -19.36 -10.32
CA CYS A 16 9.37 -19.82 -8.96
C CYS A 16 7.89 -19.93 -8.57
N LYS A 17 7.34 -21.14 -8.64
CA LYS A 17 6.00 -21.47 -8.11
C LYS A 17 6.09 -22.10 -6.71
N GLY A 18 7.26 -22.04 -6.07
CA GLY A 18 7.55 -22.87 -4.89
C GLY A 18 6.96 -22.35 -3.58
N ASP A 19 6.88 -21.04 -3.34
CA ASP A 19 6.71 -20.52 -1.97
C ASP A 19 5.41 -19.77 -1.69
N LEU A 20 4.67 -19.31 -2.69
CA LEU A 20 3.37 -18.64 -2.47
C LEU A 20 2.39 -19.53 -1.69
N ARG A 21 2.37 -20.84 -1.99
CA ARG A 21 1.54 -21.80 -1.26
C ARG A 21 1.95 -22.00 0.22
N ALA A 22 3.22 -21.80 0.56
CA ALA A 22 3.70 -21.94 1.92
C ALA A 22 3.35 -20.70 2.77
N VAL A 23 3.38 -19.52 2.18
CA VAL A 23 2.95 -18.28 2.84
C VAL A 23 1.42 -18.25 2.97
N GLU A 24 0.67 -18.63 1.92
CA GLU A 24 -0.78 -18.84 1.97
C GLU A 24 -1.17 -19.85 3.06
N CYS A 25 -0.44 -20.97 3.18
CA CYS A 25 -0.72 -22.00 4.17
C CYS A 25 -0.49 -21.52 5.62
N LYS A 26 0.50 -20.67 5.87
CA LYS A 26 0.73 -20.08 7.20
C LYS A 26 -0.34 -19.01 7.55
N THR A 27 -0.76 -18.21 6.57
CA THR A 27 -1.79 -17.16 6.78
C THR A 27 -3.21 -17.73 6.87
N MET A 28 -3.46 -18.90 6.28
CA MET A 28 -4.78 -19.56 6.28
C MET A 28 -4.95 -20.63 7.37
N ALA A 29 -3.90 -20.95 8.14
CA ALA A 29 -3.82 -22.19 8.94
C ALA A 29 -4.46 -22.14 10.35
N GLU A 30 -5.29 -21.17 10.69
CA GLU A 30 -6.05 -21.25 11.95
C GLU A 30 -7.55 -21.22 11.64
N GLY A 31 -8.12 -22.42 11.43
CA GLY A 31 -9.52 -22.61 11.05
C GLY A 31 -10.48 -22.30 12.19
N THR A 32 -10.99 -21.07 12.23
CA THR A 32 -12.19 -20.72 13.00
C THR A 32 -13.48 -21.14 12.30
N GLY A 33 -13.41 -21.66 11.06
CA GLY A 33 -14.57 -21.92 10.20
C GLY A 33 -15.18 -20.67 9.60
N LEU A 34 -14.64 -19.49 9.90
CA LEU A 34 -15.10 -18.21 9.38
C LEU A 34 -14.47 -17.90 8.02
N ARG A 35 -15.20 -17.17 7.19
CA ARG A 35 -14.80 -16.78 5.84
C ARG A 35 -13.70 -15.72 5.89
N PRO A 36 -12.51 -15.96 5.30
CA PRO A 36 -11.43 -14.99 5.35
C PRO A 36 -11.70 -13.80 4.41
N ILE A 37 -11.51 -12.60 4.90
CA ILE A 37 -11.67 -11.36 4.14
C ILE A 37 -10.52 -10.39 4.41
N VAL A 38 -10.37 -9.43 3.49
CA VAL A 38 -9.51 -8.25 3.65
C VAL A 38 -10.40 -7.01 3.73
N VAL A 39 -10.06 -6.06 4.57
CA VAL A 39 -10.72 -4.76 4.67
C VAL A 39 -9.82 -3.68 4.11
N GLU A 40 -10.30 -2.91 3.15
CA GLU A 40 -9.64 -1.73 2.61
C GLU A 40 -10.38 -0.46 3.03
N LEU A 41 -9.69 0.41 3.75
CA LEU A 41 -10.15 1.73 4.14
C LEU A 41 -9.55 2.75 3.17
N ARG A 42 -10.33 3.24 2.22
CA ARG A 42 -9.82 4.15 1.21
C ARG A 42 -9.64 5.55 1.77
N MET A 43 -8.40 6.01 1.79
CA MET A 43 -7.97 7.34 2.25
C MET A 43 -7.43 8.14 1.04
N PRO A 44 -8.29 8.72 0.18
CA PRO A 44 -7.90 9.23 -1.13
C PRO A 44 -7.20 10.59 -1.07
N PHE A 45 -6.38 10.83 -0.06
CA PHE A 45 -5.68 12.10 0.12
C PHE A 45 -4.31 12.08 -0.56
N LEU A 46 -4.08 13.03 -1.45
CA LEU A 46 -2.81 13.21 -2.12
C LEU A 46 -2.49 14.71 -2.24
N PRO A 47 -1.36 15.19 -1.68
CA PRO A 47 -1.00 16.63 -1.72
C PRO A 47 -0.86 17.19 -3.11
N GLU A 48 -0.42 16.37 -4.07
CA GLU A 48 -0.24 16.74 -5.46
C GLU A 48 -1.56 16.76 -6.26
N ALA A 49 -2.68 16.35 -5.67
CA ALA A 49 -3.99 16.38 -6.33
C ALA A 49 -4.50 17.81 -6.59
N GLY A 50 -3.88 18.83 -5.94
CA GLY A 50 -4.24 20.23 -6.12
C GLY A 50 -3.94 20.75 -7.53
N GLY A 51 -4.97 21.27 -8.20
CA GLY A 51 -4.85 22.06 -9.43
C GLY A 51 -5.17 21.34 -10.74
N ASN A 52 -4.80 20.09 -10.93
CA ASN A 52 -5.13 19.31 -12.13
C ASN A 52 -5.57 17.87 -11.79
N GLY A 53 -6.13 17.69 -10.63
CA GLY A 53 -6.77 16.54 -10.02
C GLY A 53 -6.39 15.17 -10.58
N VAL A 54 -5.71 14.37 -9.78
CA VAL A 54 -5.70 12.92 -10.01
C VAL A 54 -7.13 12.42 -9.79
N PRO A 55 -7.82 11.85 -10.79
CA PRO A 55 -9.20 11.42 -10.64
C PRO A 55 -9.40 10.51 -9.43
N GLY A 56 -10.38 10.83 -8.60
CA GLY A 56 -10.69 10.10 -7.38
C GLY A 56 -9.73 10.33 -6.21
N MET A 57 -8.85 11.35 -6.30
CA MET A 57 -8.00 11.80 -5.21
C MET A 57 -8.44 13.16 -4.69
N LEU A 58 -8.25 13.41 -3.41
CA LEU A 58 -8.60 14.64 -2.71
C LEU A 58 -7.34 15.40 -2.32
N ASP A 59 -7.39 16.72 -2.49
CA ASP A 59 -6.37 17.60 -1.92
C ASP A 59 -6.66 17.79 -0.43
N PRO A 60 -5.76 17.37 0.47
CA PRO A 60 -5.99 17.50 1.92
C PRO A 60 -6.07 18.96 2.40
N ARG A 61 -5.70 19.94 1.57
CA ARG A 61 -5.84 21.37 1.88
C ARG A 61 -7.24 21.90 1.56
N MET A 62 -8.01 21.18 0.74
CA MET A 62 -9.33 21.59 0.25
C MET A 62 -10.46 20.79 0.89
N VAL A 63 -10.16 19.66 1.52
CA VAL A 63 -11.16 18.76 2.11
C VAL A 63 -10.81 18.56 3.58
N ASP A 64 -11.81 18.69 4.44
CA ASP A 64 -11.67 18.38 5.85
C ASP A 64 -11.48 16.87 6.03
N GLY A 65 -10.25 16.50 6.38
CA GLY A 65 -9.86 15.10 6.59
C GLY A 65 -10.58 14.47 7.77
N HIS A 66 -10.86 15.24 8.82
CA HIS A 66 -11.59 14.77 9.99
C HIS A 66 -13.04 14.39 9.62
N ALA A 67 -13.76 15.28 8.94
CA ALA A 67 -15.10 15.01 8.45
C ALA A 67 -15.16 13.80 7.51
N TYR A 68 -14.10 13.60 6.70
CA TYR A 68 -13.99 12.42 5.85
C TYR A 68 -13.83 11.13 6.68
N VAL A 69 -12.96 11.13 7.68
CA VAL A 69 -12.76 9.96 8.56
C VAL A 69 -14.02 9.65 9.36
N GLU A 70 -14.77 10.65 9.82
CA GLU A 70 -16.07 10.45 10.46
C GLU A 70 -17.09 9.80 9.50
N ALA A 71 -17.15 10.23 8.24
CA ALA A 71 -18.01 9.62 7.25
C ALA A 71 -17.63 8.15 6.99
N LEU A 72 -16.33 7.87 6.87
CA LEU A 72 -15.80 6.51 6.72
C LEU A 72 -16.14 5.65 7.94
N THR A 73 -16.07 6.21 9.14
CA THR A 73 -16.44 5.49 10.38
C THR A 73 -17.92 5.12 10.37
N ARG A 74 -18.82 6.03 9.94
CA ARG A 74 -20.26 5.72 9.83
C ARG A 74 -20.51 4.57 8.87
N GLU A 75 -19.89 4.58 7.68
CA GLU A 75 -20.01 3.50 6.70
C GLU A 75 -19.56 2.15 7.28
N VAL A 76 -18.37 2.12 7.88
CA VAL A 76 -17.79 0.93 8.50
C VAL A 76 -18.70 0.35 9.58
N LEU A 77 -19.21 1.20 10.48
CA LEU A 77 -20.09 0.76 11.58
C LEU A 77 -21.46 0.29 11.09
N ALA A 78 -22.03 0.95 10.09
CA ALA A 78 -23.30 0.55 9.50
C ALA A 78 -23.24 -0.83 8.84
N SER A 79 -22.08 -1.21 8.28
CA SER A 79 -21.87 -2.45 7.55
C SER A 79 -21.36 -3.61 8.40
N ALA A 80 -20.81 -3.36 9.58
CA ALA A 80 -20.06 -4.38 10.34
C ALA A 80 -20.87 -5.64 10.67
N SER A 81 -22.16 -5.50 10.97
CA SER A 81 -23.04 -6.62 11.31
C SER A 81 -23.26 -7.61 10.14
N ASP A 82 -23.16 -7.13 8.90
CA ASP A 82 -23.39 -7.93 7.70
C ASP A 82 -22.27 -8.93 7.44
N TYR A 83 -21.10 -8.73 8.09
CA TYR A 83 -19.89 -9.53 7.94
C TYR A 83 -19.49 -10.25 9.24
N ALA A 84 -20.45 -10.49 10.14
CA ALA A 84 -20.19 -11.14 11.42
C ALA A 84 -19.71 -12.60 11.31
N ASP A 85 -20.01 -13.27 10.20
CA ASP A 85 -19.53 -14.62 9.84
C ASP A 85 -18.16 -14.63 9.14
N CYS A 86 -17.57 -13.46 8.93
CA CYS A 86 -16.26 -13.31 8.31
C CYS A 86 -15.15 -13.11 9.33
N GLN A 87 -13.91 -13.43 8.93
CA GLN A 87 -12.69 -13.14 9.68
C GLN A 87 -11.77 -12.23 8.88
N VAL A 88 -11.48 -11.05 9.41
CA VAL A 88 -10.58 -10.09 8.78
C VAL A 88 -9.13 -10.54 9.00
N ARG A 89 -8.43 -10.82 7.92
CA ARG A 89 -7.01 -11.25 7.90
C ARG A 89 -6.04 -10.10 7.78
N ALA A 90 -6.47 -9.02 7.11
CA ALA A 90 -5.70 -7.79 7.00
C ALA A 90 -6.63 -6.58 6.85
N VAL A 91 -6.19 -5.43 7.35
CA VAL A 91 -6.78 -4.12 7.14
C VAL A 91 -5.74 -3.22 6.49
N ALA A 92 -6.07 -2.62 5.35
CA ALA A 92 -5.17 -1.70 4.67
C ALA A 92 -5.82 -0.33 4.44
N LEU A 93 -5.11 0.73 4.80
CA LEU A 93 -5.50 2.09 4.45
C LEU A 93 -4.91 2.40 3.08
N THR A 94 -5.77 2.44 2.06
CA THR A 94 -5.41 2.48 0.64
C THR A 94 -5.77 3.81 -0.03
N GLY A 95 -5.44 3.95 -1.29
CA GLY A 95 -5.86 5.06 -2.17
C GLY A 95 -4.99 6.30 -2.10
N GLY A 96 -4.35 6.59 -0.98
CA GLY A 96 -3.52 7.80 -0.82
C GLY A 96 -2.68 7.73 0.45
N MET A 97 -2.44 8.91 1.05
CA MET A 97 -1.59 9.06 2.23
C MET A 97 -2.44 9.23 3.49
N ALA A 98 -2.72 8.15 4.19
CA ALA A 98 -3.50 8.17 5.43
C ALA A 98 -2.87 9.06 6.52
N ALA A 99 -1.54 9.18 6.55
CA ALA A 99 -0.82 10.02 7.49
C ALA A 99 -1.17 11.51 7.40
N HIS A 100 -1.76 11.99 6.30
CA HIS A 100 -2.22 13.38 6.16
C HIS A 100 -3.40 13.74 7.06
N VAL A 101 -4.20 12.74 7.40
CA VAL A 101 -5.41 12.90 8.24
C VAL A 101 -5.29 12.03 9.49
N ALA A 102 -4.06 11.63 9.83
CA ALA A 102 -3.78 10.78 10.98
C ALA A 102 -3.79 11.63 12.26
N ASP A 103 -4.93 11.63 12.89
CA ASP A 103 -5.23 12.26 14.17
C ASP A 103 -6.02 11.29 15.07
N ASP A 104 -6.68 11.80 16.08
CA ASP A 104 -7.54 11.04 16.98
C ASP A 104 -8.73 10.37 16.27
N ALA A 105 -9.29 10.97 15.21
CA ALA A 105 -10.37 10.38 14.44
C ALA A 105 -9.90 9.10 13.71
N LEU A 106 -8.72 9.11 13.10
CA LEU A 106 -8.15 7.90 12.50
C LEU A 106 -7.88 6.82 13.55
N GLY A 107 -7.35 7.20 14.70
CA GLY A 107 -7.15 6.28 15.83
C GLY A 107 -8.47 5.65 16.30
N ALA A 108 -9.54 6.46 16.36
CA ALA A 108 -10.88 6.00 16.70
C ALA A 108 -11.44 5.03 15.64
N LEU A 109 -11.37 5.37 14.36
CA LEU A 109 -11.79 4.49 13.26
C LEU A 109 -11.13 3.11 13.33
N LEU A 110 -9.81 3.07 13.47
CA LEU A 110 -9.07 1.80 13.54
C LEU A 110 -9.43 0.98 14.79
N ARG A 111 -9.70 1.65 15.91
CA ARG A 111 -10.23 0.99 17.11
C ARG A 111 -11.62 0.44 16.84
N ASP A 112 -12.51 1.18 16.19
CA ASP A 112 -13.87 0.77 15.89
C ASP A 112 -13.89 -0.43 14.92
N VAL A 113 -13.02 -0.45 13.90
CA VAL A 113 -12.80 -1.63 13.06
C VAL A 113 -12.44 -2.85 13.90
N ARG A 114 -11.49 -2.71 14.82
CA ARG A 114 -11.05 -3.82 15.68
C ARG A 114 -12.09 -4.30 16.68
N GLN A 115 -13.04 -3.47 17.05
CA GLN A 115 -14.11 -3.80 18.00
C GLN A 115 -15.33 -4.40 17.32
N ASN A 116 -15.61 -4.03 16.07
CA ASN A 116 -16.84 -4.40 15.38
C ASN A 116 -16.65 -5.49 14.31
N PHE A 117 -15.40 -5.70 13.85
CA PHE A 117 -15.08 -6.82 12.96
C PHE A 117 -14.31 -7.90 13.71
N ASN A 118 -14.45 -9.13 13.28
CA ASN A 118 -13.74 -10.27 13.83
C ASN A 118 -12.32 -10.37 13.20
N LEU A 119 -11.36 -9.65 13.78
CA LEU A 119 -9.98 -9.69 13.31
C LEU A 119 -9.28 -10.98 13.74
N ALA A 120 -8.57 -11.61 12.82
CA ALA A 120 -7.70 -12.74 13.14
C ALA A 120 -6.61 -12.33 14.14
N PRO A 121 -6.16 -13.24 15.00
CA PRO A 121 -4.96 -13.00 15.80
C PRO A 121 -3.77 -12.65 14.88
N GLY A 122 -3.13 -11.50 15.13
CA GLY A 122 -2.02 -11.04 14.29
C GLY A 122 -2.41 -10.48 12.93
N ALA A 123 -3.71 -10.18 12.69
CA ALA A 123 -4.14 -9.50 11.48
C ALA A 123 -3.32 -8.22 11.24
N GLU A 124 -2.81 -8.06 10.02
CA GLU A 124 -2.07 -6.87 9.64
C GLU A 124 -2.97 -5.64 9.63
N ILE A 125 -2.48 -4.52 10.15
CA ILE A 125 -3.07 -3.20 9.94
C ILE A 125 -2.01 -2.32 9.30
N ALA A 126 -2.14 -2.09 8.00
CA ALA A 126 -1.17 -1.37 7.19
C ALA A 126 -1.68 0.01 6.77
N LEU A 127 -0.80 1.00 6.78
CA LEU A 127 -1.09 2.33 6.25
C LEU A 127 0.07 2.88 5.43
N ARG A 128 -0.25 3.84 4.56
CA ARG A 128 0.75 4.54 3.74
C ARG A 128 1.06 5.91 4.34
N ALA A 129 2.35 6.24 4.33
CA ALA A 129 2.87 7.54 4.71
C ALA A 129 3.94 7.99 3.72
N ARG A 130 4.28 9.27 3.75
CA ARG A 130 5.40 9.83 3.00
C ARG A 130 6.37 10.49 3.97
N PRO A 131 7.68 10.53 3.69
CA PRO A 131 8.63 11.28 4.49
C PRO A 131 8.17 12.72 4.74
N GLY A 132 8.24 13.18 5.99
CA GLY A 132 7.79 14.50 6.40
C GLY A 132 6.29 14.65 6.71
N MET A 133 5.48 13.60 6.48
CA MET A 133 4.04 13.63 6.75
C MET A 133 3.61 12.99 8.08
N VAL A 134 4.53 12.31 8.74
CA VAL A 134 4.24 11.68 10.03
C VAL A 134 4.53 12.67 11.15
N ALA A 135 3.50 13.08 11.85
CA ALA A 135 3.59 13.92 13.05
C ALA A 135 3.47 13.09 14.34
N ALA A 136 3.71 13.69 15.49
CA ALA A 136 3.54 13.02 16.78
C ALA A 136 2.09 12.53 16.99
N ALA A 137 1.11 13.33 16.61
CA ALA A 137 -0.31 12.93 16.64
C ALA A 137 -0.60 11.72 15.77
N SER A 138 0.07 11.60 14.62
CA SER A 138 -0.06 10.43 13.74
C SER A 138 0.42 9.16 14.45
N VAL A 139 1.53 9.24 15.19
CA VAL A 139 2.07 8.09 15.94
C VAL A 139 1.11 7.64 17.03
N ASP A 140 0.44 8.57 17.71
CA ASP A 140 -0.60 8.23 18.70
C ASP A 140 -1.79 7.52 18.02
N ALA A 141 -2.25 8.00 16.87
CA ALA A 141 -3.29 7.33 16.08
C ALA A 141 -2.87 5.92 15.65
N PHE A 142 -1.63 5.74 15.19
CA PHE A 142 -1.09 4.44 14.79
C PHE A 142 -1.02 3.47 15.99
N ARG A 143 -0.63 3.96 17.16
CA ARG A 143 -0.58 3.19 18.40
C ARG A 143 -1.97 2.74 18.85
N ILE A 144 -2.94 3.65 18.87
CA ILE A 144 -4.34 3.37 19.22
C ILE A 144 -4.95 2.38 18.24
N GLY A 145 -4.69 2.56 16.95
CA GLY A 145 -5.14 1.71 15.86
C GLY A 145 -4.47 0.34 15.79
N HIS A 146 -3.39 0.13 16.56
CA HIS A 146 -2.55 -1.08 16.49
C HIS A 146 -1.95 -1.31 15.09
N VAL A 147 -1.53 -0.24 14.44
CA VAL A 147 -0.82 -0.33 13.15
C VAL A 147 0.38 -1.24 13.30
N SER A 148 0.48 -2.23 12.43
CA SER A 148 1.55 -3.23 12.42
C SER A 148 2.49 -3.09 11.22
N ARG A 149 2.11 -2.28 10.21
CA ARG A 149 2.96 -1.96 9.05
C ARG A 149 2.77 -0.52 8.59
N ILE A 150 3.89 0.17 8.38
CA ILE A 150 3.91 1.49 7.78
C ILE A 150 4.60 1.38 6.42
N VAL A 151 3.84 1.67 5.35
CA VAL A 151 4.35 1.67 3.97
C VAL A 151 4.78 3.08 3.62
N MET A 152 6.08 3.28 3.48
CA MET A 152 6.69 4.58 3.20
C MET A 152 6.78 4.81 1.68
N ASP A 153 6.02 5.77 1.14
CA ASP A 153 6.16 6.24 -0.26
C ASP A 153 7.47 7.05 -0.37
N TYR A 154 8.58 6.31 -0.48
CA TYR A 154 9.92 6.89 -0.48
C TYR A 154 10.41 7.21 -1.89
N ALA A 155 9.99 6.43 -2.88
CA ALA A 155 10.34 6.52 -4.30
C ALA A 155 11.86 6.38 -4.58
N THR A 156 12.69 7.21 -4.00
CA THR A 156 14.15 7.25 -4.19
C THR A 156 14.81 8.04 -3.06
N SER A 157 16.09 7.83 -2.79
CA SER A 157 16.90 8.68 -1.91
C SER A 157 17.41 9.96 -2.59
N SER A 158 17.34 10.03 -3.92
CA SER A 158 17.87 11.11 -4.72
C SER A 158 16.91 12.30 -4.82
N LEU A 159 17.29 13.45 -4.28
CA LEU A 159 16.50 14.69 -4.42
C LEU A 159 16.34 15.15 -5.89
N LYS A 160 17.31 14.80 -6.77
CA LYS A 160 17.21 15.07 -8.19
C LYS A 160 16.06 14.27 -8.82
N GLU A 161 15.97 13.00 -8.46
CA GLU A 161 14.93 12.10 -8.95
C GLU A 161 13.55 12.47 -8.38
N TRP A 162 13.46 12.92 -7.11
CA TRP A 162 12.22 13.49 -6.56
C TRP A 162 11.72 14.68 -7.37
N ARG A 163 12.63 15.59 -7.75
CA ARG A 163 12.27 16.73 -8.62
C ARG A 163 11.83 16.30 -10.00
N ALA A 164 12.45 15.24 -10.55
CA ALA A 164 12.05 14.67 -11.84
C ALA A 164 10.65 14.05 -11.79
N LEU A 165 10.21 13.57 -10.63
CA LEU A 165 8.82 13.12 -10.38
C LEU A 165 7.83 14.27 -10.18
N GLY A 166 8.26 15.53 -10.24
CA GLY A 166 7.43 16.68 -9.90
C GLY A 166 7.09 16.79 -8.41
N ARG A 167 7.83 16.09 -7.58
CA ARG A 167 7.64 16.05 -6.12
C ARG A 167 8.70 16.88 -5.41
N VAL A 168 8.32 17.44 -4.27
CA VAL A 168 9.27 18.14 -3.39
C VAL A 168 9.44 17.33 -2.12
N LEU A 169 10.66 16.99 -1.80
CA LEU A 169 11.06 16.37 -0.54
C LEU A 169 12.03 17.31 0.17
N ASP A 170 11.75 17.62 1.42
CA ASP A 170 12.72 18.28 2.30
C ASP A 170 13.90 17.31 2.53
N PRO A 171 15.14 17.72 2.36
CA PRO A 171 16.30 16.85 2.56
C PRO A 171 16.37 16.15 3.92
N GLY A 172 15.80 16.74 4.97
CA GLY A 172 15.74 16.13 6.31
C GLY A 172 14.43 15.37 6.60
N ALA A 173 13.51 15.30 5.65
CA ALA A 173 12.16 14.77 5.92
C ALA A 173 12.15 13.31 6.41
N MET A 174 13.04 12.47 5.87
CA MET A 174 13.13 11.08 6.30
C MET A 174 13.71 10.94 7.70
N ASP A 175 14.73 11.74 8.03
CA ASP A 175 15.33 11.75 9.37
C ASP A 175 14.33 12.22 10.43
N VAL A 176 13.56 13.27 10.11
CA VAL A 176 12.47 13.74 10.98
C VAL A 176 11.41 12.66 11.15
N THR A 177 10.95 12.05 10.06
CA THR A 177 9.97 10.97 10.10
C THR A 177 10.48 9.81 10.96
N ARG A 178 11.74 9.44 10.78
CA ARG A 178 12.38 8.37 11.54
C ARG A 178 12.46 8.70 13.04
N MET A 179 12.81 9.93 13.37
CA MET A 179 12.84 10.41 14.75
C MET A 179 11.45 10.40 15.40
N VAL A 180 10.42 10.81 14.67
CA VAL A 180 9.02 10.84 15.14
C VAL A 180 8.46 9.43 15.35
N LEU A 181 8.75 8.49 14.44
CA LEU A 181 8.34 7.09 14.58
C LEU A 181 9.00 6.38 15.77
N GLY A 182 10.12 6.89 16.26
CA GLY A 182 10.80 6.39 17.44
C GLY A 182 11.95 5.43 17.16
N ALA A 183 12.35 4.62 18.14
CA ALA A 183 13.49 3.72 18.03
C ALA A 183 13.22 2.58 17.04
N LEU A 184 14.28 2.11 16.35
CA LEU A 184 14.22 0.83 15.63
C LEU A 184 13.87 -0.30 16.60
N SER A 185 13.27 -1.35 16.09
CA SER A 185 13.06 -2.57 16.88
C SER A 185 14.42 -3.15 17.32
N GLU A 186 14.41 -4.06 18.27
CA GLU A 186 15.65 -4.66 18.79
C GLU A 186 16.43 -5.45 17.72
N CYS A 187 15.74 -5.93 16.69
CA CYS A 187 16.37 -6.61 15.54
C CYS A 187 16.95 -5.64 14.50
N GLY A 188 16.78 -4.32 14.68
CA GLY A 188 17.29 -3.31 13.74
C GLY A 188 16.39 -3.03 12.54
N HIS A 189 15.24 -3.72 12.41
CA HIS A 189 14.26 -3.54 11.35
C HIS A 189 12.90 -3.14 11.93
N GLY A 190 12.13 -2.33 11.18
CA GLY A 190 10.86 -1.82 11.68
C GLY A 190 11.01 -0.79 12.80
N VAL A 191 9.92 -0.42 13.43
CA VAL A 191 9.86 0.55 14.52
C VAL A 191 9.07 0.02 15.69
N ARG A 192 9.35 0.56 16.87
CA ARG A 192 8.67 0.22 18.10
C ARG A 192 7.59 1.25 18.43
N LEU A 193 6.35 0.93 18.12
CA LEU A 193 5.19 1.74 18.44
C LEU A 193 4.61 1.30 19.80
N ALA A 194 4.89 2.07 20.87
CA ALA A 194 4.41 1.80 22.23
C ALA A 194 4.64 0.36 22.73
N GLY A 195 5.84 -0.18 22.48
CA GLY A 195 6.21 -1.52 22.93
C GLY A 195 5.75 -2.66 21.99
N ARG A 196 5.13 -2.33 20.87
CA ARG A 196 4.81 -3.26 19.77
C ARG A 196 5.73 -3.00 18.59
N GLU A 197 6.12 -4.03 17.91
CA GLU A 197 6.88 -3.91 16.67
C GLU A 197 5.92 -3.65 15.50
N ALA A 198 6.30 -2.73 14.62
CA ALA A 198 5.63 -2.47 13.37
C ALA A 198 6.67 -2.50 12.25
N ASP A 199 6.33 -3.20 11.17
CA ASP A 199 7.17 -3.27 9.99
C ASP A 199 7.26 -1.93 9.27
N LEU A 200 8.44 -1.66 8.69
CA LEU A 200 8.63 -0.56 7.74
C LEU A 200 8.81 -1.13 6.34
N ALA A 201 7.85 -0.89 5.49
CA ALA A 201 7.93 -1.17 4.07
C ALA A 201 8.31 0.10 3.31
N PHE A 202 9.25 0.04 2.37
CA PHE A 202 9.64 1.15 1.52
C PHE A 202 9.21 0.90 0.09
N GLU A 203 8.39 1.78 -0.47
CA GLU A 203 8.08 1.79 -1.90
C GLU A 203 9.15 2.57 -2.63
N LEU A 204 9.91 1.90 -3.49
CA LEU A 204 10.92 2.47 -4.37
C LEU A 204 10.45 2.37 -5.82
N LEU A 205 10.77 3.37 -6.62
CA LEU A 205 10.39 3.40 -8.03
C LEU A 205 11.55 3.04 -8.94
N VAL A 206 11.23 2.26 -9.96
CA VAL A 206 12.13 1.90 -11.06
C VAL A 206 11.75 2.69 -12.30
N GLY A 207 12.73 3.25 -12.99
CA GLY A 207 12.50 3.98 -14.24
C GLY A 207 12.17 5.46 -14.02
N ILE A 208 12.63 6.06 -12.93
CA ILE A 208 12.53 7.51 -12.71
C ILE A 208 13.42 8.24 -13.74
N PRO A 209 12.97 9.35 -14.35
CA PRO A 209 13.79 10.12 -15.27
C PRO A 209 15.15 10.50 -14.69
N GLY A 210 16.24 10.04 -15.34
CA GLY A 210 17.62 10.26 -14.92
C GLY A 210 18.12 9.35 -13.79
N GLN A 211 17.35 8.33 -13.41
CA GLN A 211 17.77 7.28 -12.49
C GLN A 211 18.86 6.41 -13.12
N THR A 212 19.80 5.97 -12.30
CA THR A 212 20.90 5.08 -12.70
C THR A 212 20.94 3.85 -11.80
N PRO A 213 21.58 2.74 -12.22
CA PRO A 213 21.81 1.59 -11.34
C PRO A 213 22.48 1.95 -10.01
N THR A 214 23.37 2.95 -10.01
CA THR A 214 24.05 3.43 -8.80
C THR A 214 23.08 4.15 -7.86
N SER A 215 22.32 5.14 -8.35
CA SER A 215 21.35 5.87 -7.51
C SER A 215 20.22 4.97 -7.00
N ALA A 216 19.88 3.93 -7.76
CA ALA A 216 18.92 2.94 -7.38
C ALA A 216 19.41 2.06 -6.20
N ARG A 217 20.67 1.59 -6.24
CA ARG A 217 21.31 0.91 -5.10
C ARG A 217 21.39 1.79 -3.88
N GLU A 218 21.81 3.05 -4.02
CA GLU A 218 21.83 4.03 -2.93
C GLU A 218 20.45 4.19 -2.28
N SER A 219 19.37 4.11 -3.06
CA SER A 219 17.99 4.19 -2.54
C SER A 219 17.61 2.94 -1.74
N VAL A 220 18.04 1.76 -2.15
CA VAL A 220 17.86 0.52 -1.40
C VAL A 220 18.67 0.55 -0.10
N GLU A 221 19.93 0.97 -0.16
CA GLU A 221 20.81 1.12 1.02
C GLU A 221 20.24 2.14 2.01
N ALA A 222 19.70 3.26 1.53
CA ALA A 222 19.02 4.24 2.36
C ALA A 222 17.79 3.66 3.07
N ALA A 223 16.98 2.85 2.39
CA ALA A 223 15.85 2.17 3.01
C ALA A 223 16.31 1.24 4.14
N PHE A 224 17.40 0.49 3.94
CA PHE A 224 17.99 -0.35 5.00
C PHE A 224 18.48 0.48 6.19
N ALA A 225 19.16 1.60 5.94
CA ALA A 225 19.62 2.48 7.00
C ALA A 225 18.46 3.06 7.84
N TYR A 226 17.29 3.19 7.26
CA TYR A 226 16.06 3.60 7.94
C TYR A 226 15.28 2.44 8.56
N GLY A 227 15.76 1.21 8.46
CA GLY A 227 15.19 0.03 9.12
C GLY A 227 14.10 -0.66 8.30
N ALA A 228 14.23 -0.68 6.97
CA ALA A 228 13.32 -1.43 6.12
C ALA A 228 13.29 -2.91 6.51
N SER A 229 12.09 -3.46 6.71
CA SER A 229 11.84 -4.90 6.81
C SER A 229 11.25 -5.45 5.51
N GLU A 230 10.71 -4.55 4.67
CA GLU A 230 10.15 -4.84 3.35
C GLU A 230 10.52 -3.71 2.37
N VAL A 231 10.75 -4.06 1.11
CA VAL A 231 10.93 -3.12 0.00
C VAL A 231 10.05 -3.54 -1.17
N ARG A 232 9.29 -2.60 -1.71
CA ARG A 232 8.41 -2.78 -2.87
C ARG A 232 8.96 -2.01 -4.05
N LEU A 233 9.24 -2.68 -5.16
CA LEU A 233 9.74 -2.10 -6.39
C LEU A 233 8.55 -1.85 -7.35
N GLY A 234 8.15 -0.60 -7.48
CA GLY A 234 7.10 -0.17 -8.40
C GLY A 234 7.67 0.44 -9.69
N ASP A 235 6.99 0.27 -10.83
CA ASP A 235 7.35 0.99 -12.04
C ASP A 235 6.99 2.47 -11.91
N CYS A 236 7.96 3.33 -12.21
CA CYS A 236 7.67 4.73 -12.47
C CYS A 236 6.90 4.84 -13.79
N ARG A 237 5.59 4.73 -13.70
CA ARG A 237 4.75 5.08 -14.86
C ARG A 237 4.60 6.59 -14.83
N PRO A 238 4.91 7.31 -15.93
CA PRO A 238 4.41 8.66 -16.12
C PRO A 238 2.89 8.52 -16.00
N ALA A 239 2.39 8.69 -14.81
CA ALA A 239 0.95 8.63 -14.62
C ALA A 239 0.39 9.71 -15.52
N ALA A 240 -0.58 9.36 -16.35
CA ALA A 240 -1.40 10.34 -17.07
C ALA A 240 -1.98 11.43 -16.13
N ASN A 241 -1.67 11.33 -14.86
CA ASN A 241 -2.25 12.07 -13.75
C ASN A 241 -1.25 12.67 -12.74
N LEU A 242 0.06 12.38 -12.84
CA LEU A 242 1.07 13.18 -12.15
C LEU A 242 1.58 14.19 -13.16
N ALA A 243 1.57 15.48 -12.79
CA ALA A 243 2.16 16.55 -13.59
C ALA A 243 3.70 16.37 -13.60
N VAL A 244 4.17 15.33 -14.30
CA VAL A 244 5.58 15.18 -14.62
C VAL A 244 5.92 16.36 -15.54
N PRO A 245 6.84 17.23 -15.19
CA PRO A 245 7.23 18.34 -16.06
C PRO A 245 7.61 17.81 -17.44
N ALA A 246 7.19 18.50 -18.51
CA ALA A 246 7.51 18.09 -19.88
C ALA A 246 9.03 17.90 -20.10
N SER A 247 9.87 18.61 -19.33
CA SER A 247 11.32 18.44 -19.30
C SER A 247 11.77 17.08 -18.74
N ALA A 248 10.99 16.47 -17.86
CA ALA A 248 11.31 15.16 -17.29
C ALA A 248 10.88 14.02 -18.22
N THR A 249 9.85 14.21 -19.03
CA THR A 249 9.41 13.23 -20.05
C THR A 249 10.49 12.98 -21.11
N ALA A 250 11.33 13.97 -21.39
CA ALA A 250 12.44 13.84 -22.35
C ALA A 250 13.60 12.95 -21.84
N CYS A 251 13.66 12.65 -20.56
CA CYS A 251 14.70 11.85 -19.91
C CYS A 251 14.14 10.52 -19.35
N THR A 252 12.97 10.06 -19.80
CA THR A 252 12.40 8.77 -19.37
C THR A 252 13.34 7.65 -19.83
N PRO A 253 13.81 6.78 -18.92
CA PRO A 253 14.67 5.66 -19.29
C PRO A 253 14.01 4.75 -20.33
N SER A 254 14.80 4.16 -21.19
CA SER A 254 14.36 3.05 -22.05
C SER A 254 13.97 1.84 -21.18
N ALA A 255 13.26 0.89 -21.77
CA ALA A 255 12.91 -0.34 -21.08
C ALA A 255 14.16 -1.12 -20.63
N GLU A 256 15.23 -1.09 -21.44
CA GLU A 256 16.51 -1.74 -21.12
C GLU A 256 17.22 -1.05 -19.94
N GLU A 257 17.27 0.29 -19.91
CA GLU A 257 17.82 1.06 -18.78
C GLU A 257 17.00 0.84 -17.49
N ALA A 258 15.68 0.81 -17.60
CA ALA A 258 14.80 0.52 -16.47
C ALA A 258 15.05 -0.90 -15.92
N GLU A 259 15.27 -1.88 -16.79
CA GLU A 259 15.58 -3.25 -16.37
C GLU A 259 16.96 -3.36 -15.72
N GLN A 260 17.97 -2.62 -16.18
CA GLN A 260 19.28 -2.53 -15.52
C GLN A 260 19.18 -1.92 -14.12
N VAL A 261 18.34 -0.90 -13.97
CA VAL A 261 18.02 -0.30 -12.65
C VAL A 261 17.34 -1.31 -11.74
N ARG A 262 16.32 -2.03 -12.25
CA ARG A 262 15.61 -3.07 -11.50
C ARG A 262 16.56 -4.17 -11.03
N ALA A 263 17.37 -4.71 -11.94
CA ALA A 263 18.35 -5.74 -11.63
C ALA A 263 19.33 -5.31 -10.53
N ALA A 264 19.78 -4.05 -10.57
CA ALA A 264 20.70 -3.51 -9.56
C ALA A 264 20.03 -3.40 -8.17
N MET A 265 18.74 -3.04 -8.11
CA MET A 265 17.98 -3.01 -6.85
C MET A 265 17.76 -4.42 -6.31
N GLN A 266 17.36 -5.36 -7.16
CA GLN A 266 17.12 -6.76 -6.78
C GLN A 266 18.40 -7.43 -6.26
N GLU A 267 19.54 -7.17 -6.91
CA GLU A 267 20.83 -7.66 -6.45
C GLU A 267 21.19 -7.12 -5.05
N ALA A 268 20.97 -5.83 -4.81
CA ALA A 268 21.20 -5.22 -3.50
C ALA A 268 20.29 -5.79 -2.42
N LEU A 269 19.00 -6.01 -2.73
CA LEU A 269 18.03 -6.62 -1.84
C LEU A 269 18.42 -8.06 -1.48
N ALA A 270 18.74 -8.88 -2.48
CA ALA A 270 19.16 -10.27 -2.27
C ALA A 270 20.44 -10.37 -1.44
N ALA A 271 21.43 -9.49 -1.70
CA ALA A 271 22.67 -9.42 -0.95
C ALA A 271 22.46 -9.05 0.53
N ALA A 272 21.41 -8.29 0.85
CA ALA A 272 21.03 -7.91 2.21
C ALA A 272 20.09 -8.96 2.90
N GLY A 273 19.80 -10.09 2.25
CA GLY A 273 19.00 -11.17 2.83
C GLY A 273 17.49 -11.02 2.62
N PHE A 274 17.05 -10.06 1.80
CA PHE A 274 15.66 -9.97 1.39
C PHE A 274 15.35 -11.04 0.34
N ALA A 275 14.16 -11.61 0.40
CA ALA A 275 13.64 -12.54 -0.60
C ALA A 275 12.39 -11.96 -1.27
N GLU A 276 12.26 -12.15 -2.57
CA GLU A 276 11.05 -11.81 -3.29
C GLU A 276 9.96 -12.81 -2.95
N TYR A 277 8.90 -12.37 -2.30
CA TYR A 277 7.76 -13.20 -1.91
C TYR A 277 6.56 -12.99 -2.83
N PHE A 278 6.52 -11.86 -3.54
CA PHE A 278 5.55 -11.52 -4.58
C PHE A 278 6.24 -10.62 -5.61
N PRO A 279 5.82 -10.60 -6.90
CA PRO A 279 6.48 -9.79 -7.93
C PRO A 279 6.67 -8.33 -7.52
N GLY A 280 7.92 -7.93 -7.37
CA GLY A 280 8.33 -6.60 -6.91
C GLY A 280 8.29 -6.39 -5.39
N CYS A 281 7.78 -7.34 -4.60
CA CYS A 281 7.74 -7.24 -3.14
C CYS A 281 8.82 -8.13 -2.50
N TRP A 282 9.74 -7.51 -1.80
CA TRP A 282 10.92 -8.12 -1.18
C TRP A 282 10.89 -7.92 0.32
N ALA A 283 11.03 -8.96 1.10
CA ALA A 283 11.02 -8.86 2.56
C ALA A 283 12.12 -9.70 3.20
N LEU A 284 12.50 -9.32 4.40
CA LEU A 284 13.24 -10.21 5.29
C LEU A 284 12.32 -11.38 5.71
N PRO A 285 12.87 -12.57 5.93
CA PRO A 285 12.06 -13.74 6.32
C PRO A 285 11.20 -13.46 7.55
N GLY A 286 9.90 -13.64 7.42
CA GLY A 286 8.91 -13.40 8.49
C GLY A 286 8.35 -11.98 8.54
N HIS A 287 8.75 -11.11 7.60
CA HIS A 287 8.26 -9.74 7.46
C HIS A 287 7.45 -9.51 6.18
N GLU A 288 7.04 -10.59 5.51
CA GLU A 288 6.17 -10.53 4.34
C GLU A 288 4.81 -9.92 4.71
N SER A 289 4.22 -9.13 3.81
CA SER A 289 2.90 -8.53 4.04
C SER A 289 1.77 -9.52 3.78
N PRO A 290 1.00 -9.92 4.80
CA PRO A 290 -0.21 -10.73 4.61
C PRO A 290 -1.21 -10.08 3.66
N TYR A 291 -1.37 -8.75 3.72
CA TYR A 291 -2.26 -8.01 2.83
C TYR A 291 -1.87 -8.20 1.36
N GLU A 292 -0.60 -7.98 1.02
CA GLU A 292 -0.12 -8.12 -0.36
C GLU A 292 -0.31 -9.55 -0.89
N VAL A 293 0.01 -10.55 -0.07
CA VAL A 293 -0.17 -11.96 -0.45
C VAL A 293 -1.64 -12.29 -0.71
N LEU A 294 -2.54 -11.86 0.18
CA LEU A 294 -3.97 -12.16 0.08
C LEU A 294 -4.63 -11.48 -1.12
N VAL A 295 -4.31 -10.20 -1.35
CA VAL A 295 -4.85 -9.44 -2.49
C VAL A 295 -4.28 -9.95 -3.82
N ALA A 296 -2.99 -10.27 -3.84
CA ALA A 296 -2.32 -10.78 -5.03
C ALA A 296 -2.81 -12.17 -5.45
N ALA A 297 -3.12 -13.04 -4.50
CA ALA A 297 -3.69 -14.36 -4.79
C ALA A 297 -5.03 -14.26 -5.52
N GLY A 298 -5.75 -13.12 -5.42
CA GLY A 298 -7.04 -12.89 -6.07
C GLY A 298 -8.16 -13.82 -5.59
N THR A 299 -7.90 -14.59 -4.53
CA THR A 299 -8.82 -15.59 -3.98
C THR A 299 -9.53 -15.09 -2.72
N THR A 300 -9.03 -14.01 -2.13
CA THR A 300 -9.58 -13.45 -0.90
C THR A 300 -10.55 -12.33 -1.22
N GLU A 301 -11.71 -12.38 -0.62
CA GLU A 301 -12.72 -11.35 -0.74
C GLU A 301 -12.28 -10.06 -0.05
N THR A 302 -12.63 -8.94 -0.66
CA THR A 302 -12.21 -7.61 -0.21
C THR A 302 -13.43 -6.75 0.06
N LEU A 303 -13.52 -6.21 1.27
CA LEU A 303 -14.49 -5.18 1.62
C LEU A 303 -13.82 -3.82 1.53
N GLY A 304 -14.24 -3.01 0.58
CA GLY A 304 -13.76 -1.65 0.39
C GLY A 304 -14.72 -0.61 0.96
N PHE A 305 -14.22 0.21 1.88
CA PHE A 305 -14.95 1.33 2.47
C PHE A 305 -14.28 2.65 2.05
N GLY A 306 -15.07 3.69 1.86
CA GLY A 306 -14.57 5.02 1.49
C GLY A 306 -15.03 5.47 0.11
N LEU A 307 -14.73 6.73 -0.21
CA LEU A 307 -15.06 7.38 -1.48
C LEU A 307 -14.46 6.60 -2.68
N GLY A 308 -15.33 6.09 -3.56
CA GLY A 308 -14.91 5.33 -4.75
C GLY A 308 -14.26 3.97 -4.41
N ALA A 309 -14.44 3.47 -3.20
CA ALA A 309 -13.95 2.16 -2.79
C ALA A 309 -14.62 1.03 -3.57
N ARG A 310 -13.94 -0.11 -3.65
CA ARG A 310 -14.41 -1.31 -4.35
C ARG A 310 -14.51 -2.46 -3.37
N THR A 311 -15.69 -3.04 -3.29
CA THR A 311 -15.93 -4.30 -2.58
C THR A 311 -16.05 -5.43 -3.58
N LEU A 312 -15.38 -6.55 -3.30
CA LEU A 312 -15.55 -7.81 -4.02
C LEU A 312 -15.94 -8.88 -2.98
N PHE A 313 -17.19 -9.23 -2.95
CA PHE A 313 -17.73 -10.15 -1.96
C PHE A 313 -18.86 -11.01 -2.57
N ASP A 314 -18.83 -12.30 -2.32
CA ASP A 314 -19.83 -13.28 -2.78
C ASP A 314 -20.05 -13.27 -4.31
N GLY A 315 -18.98 -13.09 -5.08
CA GLY A 315 -19.05 -12.98 -6.54
C GLY A 315 -19.71 -11.70 -7.04
N VAL A 316 -19.86 -10.71 -6.17
CA VAL A 316 -20.39 -9.39 -6.50
C VAL A 316 -19.32 -8.33 -6.33
N GLU A 317 -19.11 -7.53 -7.36
CA GLU A 317 -18.32 -6.29 -7.26
C GLU A 317 -19.28 -5.12 -7.04
N ALA A 318 -19.07 -4.38 -5.95
CA ALA A 318 -19.74 -3.12 -5.69
C ALA A 318 -18.72 -1.98 -5.66
N ARG A 319 -19.13 -0.80 -6.08
CA ARG A 319 -18.31 0.42 -6.03
C ARG A 319 -19.08 1.55 -5.37
N ASN A 320 -18.41 2.20 -4.43
CA ASN A 320 -18.94 3.38 -3.78
C ASN A 320 -18.94 4.59 -4.73
N THR A 321 -19.75 5.57 -4.40
CA THR A 321 -19.80 6.85 -5.10
C THR A 321 -18.43 7.53 -5.12
N SER A 322 -18.14 8.23 -6.22
CA SER A 322 -17.00 9.15 -6.32
C SER A 322 -17.40 10.62 -6.06
N ASP A 323 -18.67 10.88 -5.77
CA ASP A 323 -19.16 12.20 -5.36
C ASP A 323 -18.92 12.42 -3.87
N LEU A 324 -18.04 13.38 -3.56
CA LEU A 324 -17.62 13.65 -2.18
C LEU A 324 -18.79 14.15 -1.32
N PHE A 325 -19.67 14.99 -1.88
CA PHE A 325 -20.81 15.50 -1.11
C PHE A 325 -21.75 14.37 -0.69
N THR A 326 -22.11 13.51 -1.62
CA THR A 326 -22.93 12.33 -1.35
C THR A 326 -22.28 11.44 -0.29
N TYR A 327 -20.97 11.18 -0.43
CA TYR A 327 -20.25 10.35 0.53
C TYR A 327 -20.23 10.94 1.94
N LEU A 328 -19.90 12.21 2.09
CA LEU A 328 -19.85 12.87 3.40
C LEU A 328 -21.20 12.90 4.14
N HIS A 329 -22.31 12.95 3.39
CA HIS A 329 -23.64 13.09 4.00
C HIS A 329 -24.42 11.78 4.14
N PHE A 330 -24.09 10.76 3.35
CA PHE A 330 -24.87 9.52 3.24
C PHE A 330 -24.00 8.26 3.28
N SER A 331 -22.86 8.30 3.94
CA SER A 331 -21.92 7.17 3.99
C SER A 331 -22.51 5.92 4.68
N ASP A 332 -23.47 6.10 5.56
CA ASP A 332 -24.20 5.05 6.26
C ASP A 332 -25.47 4.54 5.52
N ASP A 333 -25.73 5.07 4.33
CA ASP A 333 -26.88 4.69 3.50
C ASP A 333 -26.37 4.00 2.20
N PRO A 334 -26.35 2.66 2.15
CA PRO A 334 -25.84 1.93 0.98
C PRO A 334 -26.60 2.23 -0.31
N GLU A 335 -27.90 2.57 -0.24
CA GLU A 335 -28.70 2.89 -1.43
C GLU A 335 -28.23 4.16 -2.11
N LYS A 336 -27.61 5.08 -1.36
CA LYS A 336 -27.07 6.33 -1.87
C LYS A 336 -25.56 6.27 -2.13
N CYS A 337 -24.84 5.52 -1.30
CA CYS A 337 -23.39 5.43 -1.39
C CYS A 337 -22.87 4.46 -2.45
N VAL A 338 -23.59 3.37 -2.73
CA VAL A 338 -23.18 2.40 -3.75
C VAL A 338 -23.59 2.90 -5.13
N ALA A 339 -22.63 3.25 -5.96
CA ALA A 339 -22.86 3.80 -7.31
C ALA A 339 -22.99 2.74 -8.40
N ALA A 340 -22.40 1.56 -8.21
CA ALA A 340 -22.45 0.47 -9.20
C ALA A 340 -22.35 -0.89 -8.52
N VAL A 341 -23.05 -1.87 -9.06
CA VAL A 341 -23.01 -3.28 -8.62
C VAL A 341 -22.95 -4.16 -9.87
N HIS A 342 -21.98 -5.07 -9.92
CA HIS A 342 -21.80 -6.03 -11.02
C HIS A 342 -21.56 -7.43 -10.46
N ARG A 343 -22.10 -8.46 -11.09
CA ARG A 343 -21.70 -9.83 -10.81
C ARG A 343 -20.42 -10.16 -11.58
N VAL A 344 -19.46 -10.71 -10.86
CA VAL A 344 -18.21 -11.21 -11.44
C VAL A 344 -18.45 -12.66 -11.78
N GLY A 345 -18.46 -12.95 -13.09
CA GLY A 345 -18.73 -14.30 -13.62
C GLY A 345 -17.50 -15.21 -13.60
#